data_ac5b8f7b06fc87eda0174b82eee801e5
#
_entry.id   ac5b8f7b06fc87eda0174b82eee801e5
#
_cell.length_a   1.000
_cell.length_b   1.000
_cell.length_c   1.000
_cell.angle_alpha   90.00
_cell.angle_beta   90.00
_cell.angle_gamma   90.00
#
_symmetry.space_group_name_H-M   'P 1'
#
loop_
_entity.id
_entity.type
_entity.pdbx_description
1 polymer ?
#
loop_
_entity_poly.entity_id
_entity_poly.type
_entity_poly.pdbx_seq_one_letter_code
_entity_poly.pdbx_strand_id
1 'polypeptide(L)'
;MRCRLLDAEMDLPYQTDQKYYNIILDSIEEGVFTVDLDWSITSFNKAAERITGVLKEEAVGRLCSEVFNSNVCDTMDCAIRKTMHIDTPIINMPVYILRSDDKRIPISVNASVLKDRNGHVIGGVETFRDLSAITQLRKSLRKHYSFENMVSKNQKMLDIFSTLLLIADSDCTVLIEGATGTGKELLAKAIHKSSPKKNGPFVPVNCGALPDTLIESELFGYKAGAFTDAKMDKPGRFARAENGTIFLDEIGDISTALQTRLLRVLEEKIYEPLGSIKPKETNARVVVATHQELEKLVEEKRFREDLFFRINVMKLKLPTLAERKEDIPLLVNHFIERFNRRKNKKILGLTQEAMASVMLYDWPGNIRELENAIEHAFVLCKEELIRLRHLPDKLLSEINAIFATNGTTLKDIEKNAILQSLQRNNWKKAVTAKELGIDKNTLRRKIIRYGIERNSKGKKNGQKTLVKRKTGLDRTDTR
;
A
#
# COMPACT_ATOMS: atom_id res chain seq x y z
N MET A 1 -23.51 16.84 -72.59
CA MET A 1 -23.44 17.97 -71.64
C MET A 1 -22.19 17.81 -70.78
N ARG A 2 -21.13 18.59 -71.08
CA ARG A 2 -19.87 18.59 -70.36
C ARG A 2 -19.94 19.65 -69.27
N CYS A 3 -19.89 19.26 -68.03
CA CYS A 3 -19.70 20.18 -66.90
C CYS A 3 -18.25 20.63 -66.86
N ARG A 4 -17.99 21.90 -67.09
CA ARG A 4 -16.70 22.55 -66.84
C ARG A 4 -16.63 22.81 -65.30
N LEU A 5 -15.72 22.19 -64.62
CA LEU A 5 -15.27 22.58 -63.26
C LEU A 5 -14.35 23.79 -63.44
N LEU A 6 -14.76 24.88 -62.85
CA LEU A 6 -13.93 26.10 -62.71
C LEU A 6 -12.94 25.85 -61.59
N ASP A 7 -11.68 25.87 -61.94
CA ASP A 7 -10.57 26.04 -60.98
C ASP A 7 -10.63 27.47 -60.44
N ALA A 8 -11.21 27.58 -59.22
CA ALA A 8 -11.05 28.79 -58.40
C ALA A 8 -10.04 28.46 -57.32
N GLU A 9 -8.78 28.81 -57.54
CA GLU A 9 -7.80 29.01 -56.47
C GLU A 9 -8.37 30.09 -55.55
N MET A 10 -8.91 29.65 -54.38
CA MET A 10 -9.25 30.56 -53.29
C MET A 10 -8.00 30.84 -52.50
N ASP A 11 -7.33 31.93 -52.83
CA ASP A 11 -6.42 32.61 -51.90
C ASP A 11 -7.23 33.08 -50.69
N LEU A 12 -7.29 32.24 -49.64
CA LEU A 12 -7.78 32.60 -48.31
C LEU A 12 -6.75 33.51 -47.65
N PRO A 13 -7.14 34.75 -47.28
CA PRO A 13 -6.15 35.69 -46.70
C PRO A 13 -5.65 35.18 -45.37
N TYR A 14 -4.36 35.20 -45.17
CA TYR A 14 -3.57 34.78 -44.02
C TYR A 14 -4.13 35.27 -42.63
N GLN A 15 -4.91 36.33 -42.59
CA GLN A 15 -5.57 36.85 -41.40
C GLN A 15 -6.80 36.05 -40.96
N THR A 16 -7.40 35.25 -41.82
CA THR A 16 -8.57 34.42 -41.50
C THR A 16 -8.15 33.18 -40.71
N ASP A 17 -6.99 32.61 -40.98
CA ASP A 17 -6.47 31.41 -40.33
C ASP A 17 -6.15 31.64 -38.84
N GLN A 18 -5.58 32.78 -38.51
CA GLN A 18 -5.17 33.11 -37.13
C GLN A 18 -6.39 33.32 -36.22
N LYS A 19 -7.49 33.85 -36.76
CA LYS A 19 -8.74 34.05 -36.01
C LYS A 19 -9.46 32.74 -35.71
N TYR A 20 -9.51 31.83 -36.70
CA TYR A 20 -10.03 30.47 -36.48
C TYR A 20 -9.18 29.64 -35.53
N TYR A 21 -7.88 29.75 -35.60
CA TYR A 21 -6.95 29.05 -34.68
C TYR A 21 -7.19 29.46 -33.23
N ASN A 22 -7.35 30.75 -32.94
CA ASN A 22 -7.66 31.24 -31.62
C ASN A 22 -9.02 30.75 -31.10
N ILE A 23 -10.05 30.75 -31.98
CA ILE A 23 -11.40 30.27 -31.62
C ILE A 23 -11.37 28.78 -31.27
N ILE A 24 -10.60 27.97 -32.02
CA ILE A 24 -10.44 26.53 -31.73
C ILE A 24 -9.76 26.32 -30.40
N LEU A 25 -8.64 27.00 -30.16
CA LEU A 25 -7.91 26.90 -28.90
C LEU A 25 -8.74 27.34 -27.69
N ASP A 26 -9.55 28.41 -27.85
CA ASP A 26 -10.39 28.92 -26.78
C ASP A 26 -11.64 28.06 -26.53
N SER A 27 -12.02 27.17 -27.47
CA SER A 27 -13.08 26.20 -27.28
C SER A 27 -12.69 24.95 -26.52
N ILE A 28 -11.36 24.73 -26.32
CA ILE A 28 -10.83 23.60 -25.56
C ILE A 28 -10.94 23.92 -24.07
N GLU A 29 -11.51 23.00 -23.29
CA GLU A 29 -11.64 23.15 -21.83
C GLU A 29 -10.34 22.94 -21.05
N GLU A 30 -9.35 22.32 -21.67
CA GLU A 30 -8.00 22.17 -21.11
C GLU A 30 -7.19 23.45 -21.33
N GLY A 31 -6.37 23.83 -20.36
CA GLY A 31 -5.37 24.87 -20.54
C GLY A 31 -4.37 24.44 -21.61
N VAL A 32 -4.13 25.32 -22.58
CA VAL A 32 -3.15 25.09 -23.65
C VAL A 32 -2.23 26.29 -23.72
N PHE A 33 -0.93 26.03 -23.70
CA PHE A 33 0.06 27.04 -23.99
C PHE A 33 1.19 26.48 -24.83
N THR A 34 1.90 27.38 -25.53
CA THR A 34 3.10 27.06 -26.31
C THR A 34 4.26 27.90 -25.84
N VAL A 35 5.46 27.36 -25.96
CA VAL A 35 6.72 28.08 -25.68
C VAL A 35 7.65 28.02 -26.89
N ASP A 36 8.50 29.01 -27.03
CA ASP A 36 9.63 29.00 -27.94
C ASP A 36 10.84 28.24 -27.37
N LEU A 37 11.99 28.35 -28.04
CA LEU A 37 13.24 27.70 -27.59
C LEU A 37 13.84 28.34 -26.34
N ASP A 38 13.46 29.60 -26.04
CA ASP A 38 13.90 30.37 -24.89
C ASP A 38 12.92 30.24 -23.70
N TRP A 39 11.96 29.30 -23.77
CA TRP A 39 10.93 29.02 -22.76
C TRP A 39 9.91 30.14 -22.55
N SER A 40 9.88 31.13 -23.44
CA SER A 40 8.90 32.23 -23.41
C SER A 40 7.57 31.74 -23.96
N ILE A 41 6.47 32.06 -23.28
CA ILE A 41 5.13 31.70 -23.68
C ILE A 41 4.77 32.45 -24.97
N THR A 42 4.41 31.71 -26.03
CA THR A 42 4.02 32.28 -27.34
C THR A 42 2.52 32.23 -27.58
N SER A 43 1.79 31.34 -26.92
CA SER A 43 0.34 31.23 -26.99
C SER A 43 -0.23 30.80 -25.64
N PHE A 44 -1.46 31.26 -25.32
CA PHE A 44 -2.12 30.98 -24.06
C PHE A 44 -3.65 31.06 -24.28
N ASN A 45 -4.40 29.98 -24.00
CA ASN A 45 -5.84 29.95 -24.26
C ASN A 45 -6.65 30.38 -23.03
N LYS A 46 -7.97 30.62 -23.23
CA LYS A 46 -8.89 31.03 -22.15
C LYS A 46 -9.01 30.03 -21.01
N ALA A 47 -8.86 28.73 -21.27
CA ALA A 47 -8.87 27.73 -20.21
C ALA A 47 -7.60 27.82 -19.34
N ALA A 48 -6.45 28.11 -19.95
CA ALA A 48 -5.22 28.36 -19.21
C ALA A 48 -5.34 29.59 -18.30
N GLU A 49 -5.95 30.69 -18.76
CA GLU A 49 -6.24 31.85 -17.90
C GLU A 49 -7.11 31.47 -16.68
N ARG A 50 -8.20 30.72 -16.90
CA ARG A 50 -9.09 30.30 -15.81
C ARG A 50 -8.39 29.42 -14.78
N ILE A 51 -7.54 28.50 -15.23
CA ILE A 51 -6.86 27.53 -14.35
C ILE A 51 -5.73 28.21 -13.59
N THR A 52 -4.88 29.02 -14.25
CA THR A 52 -3.73 29.68 -13.61
C THR A 52 -4.10 30.97 -12.87
N GLY A 53 -5.17 31.62 -13.31
CA GLY A 53 -5.57 32.95 -12.84
C GLY A 53 -4.71 34.10 -13.41
N VAL A 54 -3.86 33.82 -14.42
CA VAL A 54 -3.04 34.80 -15.14
C VAL A 54 -3.67 35.09 -16.49
N LEU A 55 -3.82 36.34 -16.86
CA LEU A 55 -4.37 36.74 -18.15
C LEU A 55 -3.39 36.46 -19.29
N LYS A 56 -3.92 36.16 -20.49
CA LYS A 56 -3.12 35.90 -21.67
C LYS A 56 -2.11 37.04 -21.97
N GLU A 57 -2.59 38.27 -21.82
CA GLU A 57 -1.79 39.48 -22.07
C GLU A 57 -0.59 39.60 -21.12
N GLU A 58 -0.72 39.06 -19.89
CA GLU A 58 0.33 39.03 -18.88
C GLU A 58 1.23 37.79 -19.01
N ALA A 59 0.72 36.70 -19.56
CA ALA A 59 1.43 35.43 -19.70
C ALA A 59 2.33 35.39 -20.93
N VAL A 60 1.85 35.90 -22.09
CA VAL A 60 2.57 35.85 -23.36
C VAL A 60 3.84 36.72 -23.24
N GLY A 61 4.97 36.17 -23.68
CA GLY A 61 6.29 36.79 -23.59
C GLY A 61 7.03 36.60 -22.26
N ARG A 62 6.38 36.03 -21.22
CA ARG A 62 7.03 35.67 -19.97
C ARG A 62 7.54 34.22 -20.00
N LEU A 63 8.50 33.93 -19.14
CA LEU A 63 8.97 32.56 -18.96
C LEU A 63 7.85 31.66 -18.38
N CYS A 64 7.68 30.47 -18.92
CA CYS A 64 6.64 29.55 -18.43
C CYS A 64 6.86 29.18 -16.95
N SER A 65 8.11 29.14 -16.46
CA SER A 65 8.41 28.89 -15.04
C SER A 65 7.87 29.96 -14.09
N GLU A 66 7.82 31.23 -14.54
CA GLU A 66 7.28 32.34 -13.75
C GLU A 66 5.75 32.32 -13.67
N VAL A 67 5.08 31.89 -14.77
CA VAL A 67 3.61 31.86 -14.84
C VAL A 67 3.03 30.64 -14.10
N PHE A 68 3.64 29.48 -14.26
CA PHE A 68 3.14 28.25 -13.65
C PHE A 68 3.70 27.99 -12.26
N ASN A 69 4.91 28.47 -11.96
CA ASN A 69 5.61 28.29 -10.69
C ASN A 69 5.41 26.88 -10.11
N SER A 70 5.68 25.89 -10.96
CA SER A 70 5.42 24.49 -10.65
C SER A 70 6.63 23.90 -9.91
N ASN A 71 6.36 22.85 -9.16
CA ASN A 71 7.40 22.08 -8.44
C ASN A 71 8.42 21.38 -9.35
N VAL A 72 8.19 21.34 -10.67
CA VAL A 72 9.07 20.72 -11.66
C VAL A 72 9.70 21.73 -12.61
N CYS A 73 9.32 23.03 -12.50
CA CYS A 73 9.97 24.09 -13.28
C CYS A 73 11.48 24.11 -12.98
N ASP A 74 12.27 24.42 -14.00
CA ASP A 74 13.74 24.48 -13.97
C ASP A 74 14.47 23.18 -13.62
N THR A 75 13.75 22.05 -13.55
CA THR A 75 14.33 20.73 -13.35
C THR A 75 14.29 19.89 -14.63
N MET A 76 15.05 18.79 -14.65
CA MET A 76 14.98 17.79 -15.75
C MET A 76 13.65 17.02 -15.77
N ASP A 77 12.81 17.17 -14.74
CA ASP A 77 11.49 16.55 -14.66
C ASP A 77 10.38 17.42 -15.27
N CYS A 78 10.69 18.63 -15.76
CA CYS A 78 9.74 19.46 -16.51
C CYS A 78 9.27 18.74 -17.78
N ALA A 79 7.95 18.65 -17.99
CA ALA A 79 7.36 17.88 -19.09
C ALA A 79 7.82 18.38 -20.47
N ILE A 80 7.76 19.69 -20.71
CA ILE A 80 8.22 20.28 -21.99
C ILE A 80 9.72 20.07 -22.18
N ARG A 81 10.56 20.36 -21.17
CA ARG A 81 12.02 20.19 -21.26
C ARG A 81 12.39 18.75 -21.58
N LYS A 82 11.75 17.80 -20.92
CA LYS A 82 11.97 16.38 -21.14
C LYS A 82 11.57 15.96 -22.54
N THR A 83 10.39 16.42 -23.01
CA THR A 83 9.89 16.14 -24.36
C THR A 83 10.81 16.70 -25.43
N MET A 84 11.33 17.93 -25.27
CA MET A 84 12.27 18.54 -26.20
C MET A 84 13.62 17.81 -26.25
N HIS A 85 14.02 17.14 -25.17
CA HIS A 85 15.28 16.39 -25.11
C HIS A 85 15.19 14.98 -25.72
N ILE A 86 14.05 14.28 -25.51
CA ILE A 86 13.89 12.88 -25.93
C ILE A 86 13.02 12.71 -27.19
N ASP A 87 12.47 13.80 -27.71
CA ASP A 87 11.56 13.85 -28.87
C ASP A 87 10.37 12.86 -28.79
N THR A 88 9.90 12.60 -27.57
CA THR A 88 8.72 11.74 -27.31
C THR A 88 7.70 12.49 -26.46
N PRO A 89 6.41 12.43 -26.83
CA PRO A 89 5.38 13.11 -26.05
C PRO A 89 5.25 12.53 -24.63
N ILE A 90 5.01 13.41 -23.66
CA ILE A 90 4.68 13.05 -22.29
C ILE A 90 3.17 13.16 -22.12
N ILE A 91 2.55 12.16 -21.52
CA ILE A 91 1.09 12.07 -21.37
C ILE A 91 0.73 11.83 -19.90
N ASN A 92 -0.28 12.59 -19.41
CA ASN A 92 -0.86 12.45 -18.07
C ASN A 92 0.14 12.56 -16.91
N MET A 93 1.11 13.45 -17.02
CA MET A 93 2.06 13.72 -15.94
C MET A 93 1.38 14.55 -14.85
N PRO A 94 1.29 14.07 -13.59
CA PRO A 94 0.73 14.86 -12.50
C PRO A 94 1.74 15.91 -12.02
N VAL A 95 1.30 17.16 -11.96
CA VAL A 95 2.11 18.31 -11.53
C VAL A 95 1.26 19.20 -10.64
N TYR A 96 1.88 20.01 -9.79
CA TYR A 96 1.22 21.07 -9.04
C TYR A 96 1.73 22.42 -9.52
N ILE A 97 0.79 23.34 -9.77
CA ILE A 97 1.11 24.73 -10.07
C ILE A 97 0.64 25.64 -8.94
N LEU A 98 1.27 26.77 -8.82
CA LEU A 98 0.84 27.83 -7.93
C LEU A 98 0.02 28.84 -8.73
N ARG A 99 -1.28 28.94 -8.41
CA ARG A 99 -2.19 29.90 -9.01
C ARG A 99 -1.88 31.32 -8.56
N SER A 100 -2.33 32.32 -9.31
CA SER A 100 -2.12 33.75 -8.98
C SER A 100 -2.65 34.18 -7.60
N ASP A 101 -3.58 33.40 -6.98
CA ASP A 101 -4.09 33.60 -5.62
C ASP A 101 -3.36 32.75 -4.55
N ASP A 102 -2.12 32.33 -4.83
CA ASP A 102 -1.26 31.49 -3.98
C ASP A 102 -1.86 30.12 -3.65
N LYS A 103 -2.92 29.70 -4.33
CA LYS A 103 -3.46 28.36 -4.18
C LYS A 103 -2.71 27.35 -5.03
N ARG A 104 -2.32 26.25 -4.38
CA ARG A 104 -1.70 25.11 -5.07
C ARG A 104 -2.75 24.23 -5.70
N ILE A 105 -2.69 24.09 -7.04
CA ILE A 105 -3.65 23.33 -7.85
C ILE A 105 -2.98 22.09 -8.44
N PRO A 106 -3.57 20.89 -8.24
CA PRO A 106 -3.12 19.70 -8.95
C PRO A 106 -3.60 19.74 -10.40
N ILE A 107 -2.68 19.56 -11.34
CA ILE A 107 -2.98 19.47 -12.77
C ILE A 107 -2.41 18.18 -13.36
N SER A 108 -2.99 17.72 -14.47
CA SER A 108 -2.42 16.67 -15.33
C SER A 108 -1.92 17.32 -16.61
N VAL A 109 -0.67 17.07 -16.95
CA VAL A 109 0.03 17.73 -18.04
C VAL A 109 0.32 16.73 -19.16
N ASN A 110 0.09 17.16 -20.42
CA ASN A 110 0.62 16.51 -21.62
C ASN A 110 1.52 17.49 -22.34
N ALA A 111 2.71 17.05 -22.76
CA ALA A 111 3.67 17.88 -23.48
C ALA A 111 4.11 17.23 -24.79
N SER A 112 4.28 18.03 -25.83
CA SER A 112 4.78 17.61 -27.14
C SER A 112 5.66 18.69 -27.75
N VAL A 113 6.55 18.28 -28.65
CA VAL A 113 7.45 19.19 -29.41
C VAL A 113 6.70 19.84 -30.54
N LEU A 114 6.93 21.14 -30.76
CA LEU A 114 6.49 21.84 -31.96
C LEU A 114 7.62 21.83 -33.00
N LYS A 115 7.32 21.40 -34.24
CA LYS A 115 8.26 21.33 -35.34
C LYS A 115 7.78 22.16 -36.52
N ASP A 116 8.70 22.77 -37.22
CA ASP A 116 8.44 23.46 -38.49
C ASP A 116 8.19 22.45 -39.66
N ARG A 117 7.90 22.96 -40.84
CA ARG A 117 7.69 22.13 -42.05
C ARG A 117 8.91 21.31 -42.47
N ASN A 118 10.08 21.65 -41.98
CA ASN A 118 11.36 20.97 -42.26
C ASN A 118 11.72 19.96 -41.16
N GLY A 119 10.90 19.86 -40.12
CA GLY A 119 11.12 18.96 -38.99
C GLY A 119 12.03 19.53 -37.89
N HIS A 120 12.44 20.79 -37.97
CA HIS A 120 13.22 21.43 -36.91
C HIS A 120 12.33 21.81 -35.76
N VAL A 121 12.82 21.58 -34.53
CA VAL A 121 12.12 21.97 -33.31
C VAL A 121 12.11 23.49 -33.20
N ILE A 122 10.92 24.07 -33.09
CA ILE A 122 10.69 25.51 -32.94
C ILE A 122 10.16 25.89 -31.56
N GLY A 123 9.81 24.89 -30.71
CA GLY A 123 9.28 25.10 -29.38
C GLY A 123 8.57 23.88 -28.84
N GLY A 124 7.74 24.08 -27.83
CA GLY A 124 6.92 23.03 -27.23
C GLY A 124 5.47 23.47 -27.00
N VAL A 125 4.56 22.50 -26.97
CA VAL A 125 3.16 22.69 -26.59
C VAL A 125 2.88 21.86 -25.34
N GLU A 126 2.18 22.46 -24.40
CA GLU A 126 1.71 21.77 -23.21
C GLU A 126 0.18 21.99 -23.07
N THR A 127 -0.52 20.89 -22.81
CA THR A 127 -1.91 20.94 -22.40
C THR A 127 -2.04 20.47 -20.96
N PHE A 128 -2.92 21.09 -20.20
CA PHE A 128 -3.11 20.75 -18.79
C PHE A 128 -4.56 20.86 -18.34
N ARG A 129 -4.96 19.93 -17.48
CA ARG A 129 -6.30 19.82 -16.93
C ARG A 129 -6.27 20.01 -15.42
N ASP A 130 -7.16 20.85 -14.89
CA ASP A 130 -7.35 21.02 -13.46
C ASP A 130 -7.99 19.76 -12.84
N LEU A 131 -7.33 19.19 -11.85
CA LEU A 131 -7.78 18.03 -11.08
C LEU A 131 -8.41 18.41 -9.73
N SER A 132 -8.62 19.69 -9.44
CA SER A 132 -9.14 20.17 -8.13
C SER A 132 -10.52 19.60 -7.83
N ALA A 133 -11.45 19.64 -8.77
CA ALA A 133 -12.80 19.09 -8.62
C ALA A 133 -12.76 17.57 -8.33
N ILE A 134 -11.95 16.84 -9.08
CA ILE A 134 -11.76 15.38 -8.88
C ILE A 134 -11.15 15.12 -7.51
N THR A 135 -10.19 15.94 -7.08
CA THR A 135 -9.53 15.81 -5.79
C THR A 135 -10.49 16.14 -4.63
N GLN A 136 -11.35 17.14 -4.79
CA GLN A 136 -12.39 17.49 -3.82
C GLN A 136 -13.46 16.39 -3.74
N LEU A 137 -13.91 15.88 -4.87
CA LEU A 137 -14.86 14.76 -4.93
C LEU A 137 -14.28 13.51 -4.24
N ARG A 138 -13.00 13.21 -4.49
CA ARG A 138 -12.29 12.14 -3.78
C ARG A 138 -12.21 12.39 -2.27
N LYS A 139 -12.01 13.63 -1.82
CA LYS A 139 -12.05 13.98 -0.39
C LYS A 139 -13.43 13.83 0.23
N SER A 140 -14.50 14.19 -0.47
CA SER A 140 -15.88 14.00 0.01
C SER A 140 -16.29 12.53 0.03
N LEU A 141 -15.91 11.76 -0.98
CA LEU A 141 -16.08 10.30 -1.00
C LEU A 141 -15.30 9.62 0.15
N ARG A 142 -14.12 10.13 0.52
CA ARG A 142 -13.36 9.62 1.68
C ARG A 142 -14.13 9.72 2.99
N LYS A 143 -14.95 10.76 3.21
CA LYS A 143 -15.81 10.84 4.40
C LYS A 143 -16.83 9.69 4.48
N HIS A 144 -17.27 9.17 3.33
CA HIS A 144 -18.15 8.01 3.24
C HIS A 144 -17.42 6.67 3.47
N TYR A 145 -16.09 6.63 3.21
CA TYR A 145 -15.27 5.42 3.31
C TYR A 145 -14.37 5.39 4.56
N SER A 146 -14.53 6.33 5.48
CA SER A 146 -13.78 6.36 6.72
C SER A 146 -14.68 6.22 7.94
N PHE A 147 -14.37 5.26 8.81
CA PHE A 147 -15.01 5.07 10.08
C PHE A 147 -13.96 5.04 11.18
N GLU A 148 -13.98 6.01 12.12
CA GLU A 148 -13.07 6.07 13.28
C GLU A 148 -11.58 5.82 12.95
N ASN A 149 -11.06 6.48 11.91
CA ASN A 149 -9.70 6.31 11.35
C ASN A 149 -9.45 5.01 10.58
N MET A 150 -10.44 4.15 10.39
CA MET A 150 -10.38 3.06 9.42
C MET A 150 -10.84 3.57 8.06
N VAL A 151 -10.12 3.19 7.01
CA VAL A 151 -10.40 3.64 5.65
C VAL A 151 -10.51 2.41 4.75
N SER A 152 -11.66 2.25 4.09
CA SER A 152 -11.89 1.15 3.15
C SER A 152 -13.00 1.47 2.18
N LYS A 153 -12.88 1.00 0.94
CA LYS A 153 -13.94 0.96 -0.08
C LYS A 153 -14.35 -0.47 -0.43
N ASN A 154 -13.73 -1.44 0.21
CA ASN A 154 -14.06 -2.85 0.03
C ASN A 154 -15.41 -3.18 0.66
N GLN A 155 -16.27 -3.92 -0.06
CA GLN A 155 -17.64 -4.22 0.38
C GLN A 155 -17.68 -4.98 1.71
N LYS A 156 -16.82 -5.98 1.93
CA LYS A 156 -16.75 -6.72 3.20
C LYS A 156 -16.45 -5.80 4.38
N MET A 157 -15.60 -4.79 4.20
CA MET A 157 -15.30 -3.81 5.24
C MET A 157 -16.48 -2.86 5.49
N LEU A 158 -17.19 -2.44 4.45
CA LEU A 158 -18.40 -1.60 4.58
C LEU A 158 -19.50 -2.35 5.32
N ASP A 159 -19.68 -3.64 5.07
CA ASP A 159 -20.60 -4.50 5.79
C ASP A 159 -20.21 -4.62 7.27
N ILE A 160 -18.92 -4.75 7.59
CA ILE A 160 -18.42 -4.70 8.97
C ILE A 160 -18.73 -3.35 9.62
N PHE A 161 -18.53 -2.23 8.94
CA PHE A 161 -18.82 -0.90 9.48
C PHE A 161 -20.34 -0.71 9.77
N SER A 162 -21.20 -1.20 8.88
CA SER A 162 -22.65 -1.16 9.10
C SER A 162 -23.07 -2.02 10.30
N THR A 163 -22.53 -3.24 10.41
CA THR A 163 -22.77 -4.14 11.53
C THR A 163 -22.25 -3.54 12.85
N LEU A 164 -21.09 -2.87 12.81
CA LEU A 164 -20.51 -2.23 13.99
C LEU A 164 -21.45 -1.20 14.61
N LEU A 165 -22.14 -0.39 13.81
CA LEU A 165 -23.11 0.59 14.29
C LEU A 165 -24.27 -0.08 15.05
N LEU A 166 -24.72 -1.25 14.57
CA LEU A 166 -25.81 -2.01 15.22
C LEU A 166 -25.39 -2.62 16.56
N ILE A 167 -24.15 -3.12 16.65
CA ILE A 167 -23.64 -3.77 17.89
C ILE A 167 -23.02 -2.78 18.88
N ALA A 168 -22.75 -1.55 18.45
CA ALA A 168 -22.12 -0.55 19.32
C ALA A 168 -22.98 -0.24 20.55
N ASP A 169 -24.30 -0.15 20.39
CA ASP A 169 -25.26 0.15 21.48
C ASP A 169 -25.49 -1.01 22.43
N SER A 170 -25.08 -2.23 22.08
CA SER A 170 -25.22 -3.40 22.94
C SER A 170 -23.98 -3.63 23.80
N ASP A 171 -24.14 -4.18 25.00
CA ASP A 171 -23.04 -4.61 25.87
C ASP A 171 -22.53 -6.04 25.55
N CYS A 172 -22.95 -6.64 24.42
CA CYS A 172 -22.54 -7.97 24.04
C CYS A 172 -21.01 -8.06 23.81
N THR A 173 -20.47 -9.26 24.08
CA THR A 173 -19.09 -9.57 23.75
C THR A 173 -18.91 -9.63 22.24
N VAL A 174 -17.86 -9.02 21.73
CA VAL A 174 -17.51 -9.02 20.30
C VAL A 174 -16.20 -9.75 20.09
N LEU A 175 -16.23 -10.75 19.21
CA LEU A 175 -15.05 -11.49 18.74
C LEU A 175 -14.61 -10.91 17.40
N ILE A 176 -13.35 -10.44 17.33
CA ILE A 176 -12.72 -9.93 16.11
C ILE A 176 -11.69 -10.94 15.63
N GLU A 177 -11.96 -11.61 14.53
CA GLU A 177 -10.99 -12.49 13.87
C GLU A 177 -10.31 -11.79 12.71
N GLY A 178 -9.04 -12.10 12.48
CA GLY A 178 -8.29 -11.63 11.32
C GLY A 178 -6.80 -11.79 11.49
N ALA A 179 -6.10 -11.93 10.37
CA ALA A 179 -4.66 -12.08 10.35
C ALA A 179 -3.95 -10.91 11.05
N THR A 180 -2.72 -11.12 11.48
CA THR A 180 -1.91 -10.10 12.14
C THR A 180 -1.75 -8.88 11.21
N GLY A 181 -1.93 -7.68 11.77
CA GLY A 181 -1.79 -6.42 11.03
C GLY A 181 -3.01 -6.00 10.19
N THR A 182 -4.15 -6.68 10.26
CA THR A 182 -5.39 -6.32 9.53
C THR A 182 -6.15 -5.14 10.12
N GLY A 183 -5.83 -4.74 11.38
CA GLY A 183 -6.47 -3.60 12.04
C GLY A 183 -7.45 -3.96 13.16
N LYS A 184 -7.35 -5.16 13.78
CA LYS A 184 -8.22 -5.64 14.88
C LYS A 184 -8.35 -4.63 16.02
N GLU A 185 -7.24 -4.03 16.46
CA GLU A 185 -7.24 -3.02 17.54
C GLU A 185 -7.97 -1.73 17.13
N LEU A 186 -7.84 -1.29 15.86
CA LEU A 186 -8.57 -0.12 15.37
C LEU A 186 -10.08 -0.38 15.37
N LEU A 187 -10.49 -1.60 14.96
CA LEU A 187 -11.90 -2.00 15.00
C LEU A 187 -12.43 -2.03 16.43
N ALA A 188 -11.66 -2.57 17.38
CA ALA A 188 -12.04 -2.57 18.80
C ALA A 188 -12.19 -1.14 19.36
N LYS A 189 -11.28 -0.22 19.01
CA LYS A 189 -11.38 1.20 19.36
C LYS A 189 -12.62 1.85 18.75
N ALA A 190 -12.97 1.49 17.52
CA ALA A 190 -14.16 2.00 16.85
C ALA A 190 -15.44 1.52 17.55
N ILE A 191 -15.51 0.24 17.95
CA ILE A 191 -16.61 -0.32 18.75
C ILE A 191 -16.76 0.46 20.06
N HIS A 192 -15.68 0.71 20.78
CA HIS A 192 -15.70 1.47 22.02
C HIS A 192 -16.22 2.90 21.82
N LYS A 193 -15.67 3.63 20.86
CA LYS A 193 -16.04 5.03 20.58
C LYS A 193 -17.48 5.21 20.12
N SER A 194 -18.06 4.19 19.49
CA SER A 194 -19.46 4.20 19.06
C SER A 194 -20.42 3.67 20.12
N SER A 195 -19.92 3.23 21.28
CA SER A 195 -20.72 2.64 22.35
C SER A 195 -21.20 3.67 23.38
N PRO A 196 -22.21 3.36 24.21
CA PRO A 196 -22.60 4.17 25.36
C PRO A 196 -21.45 4.40 26.34
N LYS A 197 -20.46 3.51 26.38
CA LYS A 197 -19.27 3.58 27.25
C LYS A 197 -18.10 4.37 26.64
N LYS A 198 -18.30 5.10 25.55
CA LYS A 198 -17.28 5.88 24.81
C LYS A 198 -16.50 6.89 25.65
N ASN A 199 -17.09 7.38 26.73
CA ASN A 199 -16.45 8.31 27.67
C ASN A 199 -15.67 7.61 28.76
N GLY A 200 -15.82 6.29 28.91
CA GLY A 200 -15.05 5.47 29.83
C GLY A 200 -13.68 5.08 29.28
N PRO A 201 -12.86 4.38 30.07
CA PRO A 201 -11.54 3.96 29.63
C PRO A 201 -11.61 2.85 28.58
N PHE A 202 -10.72 2.92 27.57
CA PHE A 202 -10.39 1.81 26.66
C PHE A 202 -9.08 1.19 27.10
N VAL A 203 -9.14 -0.05 27.60
CA VAL A 203 -7.98 -0.74 28.19
C VAL A 203 -7.57 -1.91 27.29
N PRO A 204 -6.55 -1.73 26.42
CA PRO A 204 -6.02 -2.82 25.61
C PRO A 204 -5.07 -3.69 26.44
N VAL A 205 -5.16 -5.01 26.21
CA VAL A 205 -4.30 -6.03 26.79
C VAL A 205 -3.93 -7.02 25.69
N ASN A 206 -2.64 -7.23 25.47
CA ASN A 206 -2.16 -8.28 24.56
C ASN A 206 -1.89 -9.53 25.42
N CYS A 207 -2.66 -10.58 25.19
CA CYS A 207 -2.58 -11.82 25.99
C CYS A 207 -1.40 -12.72 25.59
N GLY A 208 -0.92 -12.61 24.36
CA GLY A 208 0.23 -13.40 23.89
C GLY A 208 1.60 -12.78 24.20
N ALA A 209 1.65 -11.54 24.73
CA ALA A 209 2.90 -10.83 24.94
C ALA A 209 3.59 -11.12 26.28
N LEU A 210 2.90 -11.73 27.24
CA LEU A 210 3.38 -11.95 28.60
C LEU A 210 3.23 -13.43 29.00
N PRO A 211 4.11 -13.97 29.88
CA PRO A 211 3.92 -15.27 30.51
C PRO A 211 2.59 -15.32 31.29
N ASP A 212 1.97 -16.49 31.40
CA ASP A 212 0.65 -16.69 32.03
C ASP A 212 0.53 -16.09 33.43
N THR A 213 1.53 -16.26 34.28
CA THR A 213 1.53 -15.71 35.65
C THR A 213 1.50 -14.19 35.69
N LEU A 214 2.16 -13.56 34.70
CA LEU A 214 2.17 -12.10 34.58
C LEU A 214 0.89 -11.56 33.98
N ILE A 215 0.36 -12.21 32.93
CA ILE A 215 -0.90 -11.76 32.33
C ILE A 215 -2.08 -11.90 33.31
N GLU A 216 -2.08 -12.95 34.15
CA GLU A 216 -3.07 -13.14 35.20
C GLU A 216 -3.05 -12.01 36.22
N SER A 217 -1.86 -11.67 36.74
CA SER A 217 -1.65 -10.56 37.67
C SER A 217 -2.00 -9.19 37.06
N GLU A 218 -1.73 -8.98 35.78
CA GLU A 218 -2.13 -7.77 35.05
C GLU A 218 -3.63 -7.69 34.88
N LEU A 219 -4.32 -8.77 34.47
CA LEU A 219 -5.77 -8.75 34.21
C LEU A 219 -6.56 -8.55 35.51
N PHE A 220 -6.29 -9.32 36.56
CA PHE A 220 -7.11 -9.36 37.76
C PHE A 220 -6.56 -8.51 38.92
N GLY A 221 -5.25 -8.15 38.83
CA GLY A 221 -4.56 -7.48 39.92
C GLY A 221 -4.18 -8.44 41.06
N TYR A 222 -3.55 -7.92 42.10
CA TYR A 222 -3.09 -8.69 43.22
C TYR A 222 -3.13 -7.89 44.54
N LYS A 223 -3.20 -8.62 45.65
CA LYS A 223 -3.04 -8.10 46.99
C LYS A 223 -1.58 -8.23 47.46
N ALA A 224 -1.18 -7.36 48.38
CA ALA A 224 0.12 -7.48 49.05
C ALA A 224 0.25 -8.88 49.66
N GLY A 225 1.40 -9.53 49.44
CA GLY A 225 1.67 -10.90 49.90
C GLY A 225 1.16 -12.00 48.97
N ALA A 226 0.57 -11.72 47.85
CA ALA A 226 0.08 -12.74 46.89
C ALA A 226 1.22 -13.58 46.29
N PHE A 227 2.43 -13.01 46.17
CA PHE A 227 3.67 -13.67 45.77
C PHE A 227 4.86 -12.90 46.34
N THR A 228 6.09 -13.43 46.21
CA THR A 228 7.30 -12.93 46.90
C THR A 228 7.57 -11.44 46.70
N ASP A 229 7.26 -10.89 45.50
CA ASP A 229 7.49 -9.48 45.15
C ASP A 229 6.25 -8.60 45.30
N ALA A 230 5.13 -9.14 45.77
CA ALA A 230 3.87 -8.38 45.93
C ALA A 230 3.90 -7.51 47.20
N LYS A 231 4.65 -6.41 47.18
CA LYS A 231 4.82 -5.47 48.34
C LYS A 231 3.62 -4.60 48.57
N MET A 232 2.79 -4.33 47.58
CA MET A 232 1.63 -3.46 47.62
C MET A 232 0.49 -4.03 46.77
N ASP A 233 -0.74 -3.62 47.07
CA ASP A 233 -1.92 -3.92 46.27
C ASP A 233 -1.79 -3.28 44.88
N LYS A 234 -2.07 -4.03 43.80
CA LYS A 234 -2.13 -3.51 42.44
C LYS A 234 -3.48 -3.80 41.80
N PRO A 235 -4.21 -2.76 41.33
CA PRO A 235 -5.46 -2.97 40.62
C PRO A 235 -5.18 -3.56 39.21
N GLY A 236 -5.96 -4.55 38.81
CA GLY A 236 -5.87 -5.18 37.50
C GLY A 236 -6.50 -4.36 36.37
N ARG A 237 -6.37 -4.87 35.15
CA ARG A 237 -6.92 -4.25 33.94
C ARG A 237 -8.45 -4.22 33.95
N PHE A 238 -9.13 -5.23 34.52
CA PHE A 238 -10.57 -5.19 34.70
C PHE A 238 -11.02 -4.03 35.62
N ALA A 239 -10.31 -3.79 36.71
CA ALA A 239 -10.60 -2.64 37.56
C ALA A 239 -10.39 -1.32 36.87
N ARG A 240 -9.36 -1.22 35.97
CA ARG A 240 -9.10 -0.01 35.17
C ARG A 240 -10.10 0.20 34.05
N ALA A 241 -10.74 -0.88 33.58
CA ALA A 241 -11.72 -0.85 32.50
C ALA A 241 -13.16 -0.60 32.99
N GLU A 242 -13.32 -0.37 34.29
CA GLU A 242 -14.63 -0.12 34.90
C GLU A 242 -15.36 1.03 34.20
N ASN A 243 -16.66 0.83 33.89
CA ASN A 243 -17.47 1.74 33.09
C ASN A 243 -16.94 2.04 31.69
N GLY A 244 -16.03 1.21 31.17
CA GLY A 244 -15.38 1.34 29.88
C GLY A 244 -15.38 0.04 29.10
N THR A 245 -14.31 -0.16 28.34
CA THR A 245 -14.12 -1.36 27.50
C THR A 245 -12.73 -1.95 27.74
N ILE A 246 -12.68 -3.24 28.03
CA ILE A 246 -11.44 -4.02 27.99
C ILE A 246 -11.33 -4.70 26.62
N PHE A 247 -10.17 -4.58 26.01
CA PHE A 247 -9.84 -5.22 24.73
C PHE A 247 -8.74 -6.26 24.95
N LEU A 248 -9.08 -7.54 24.75
CA LEU A 248 -8.18 -8.67 24.92
C LEU A 248 -7.71 -9.12 23.53
N ASP A 249 -6.49 -8.75 23.16
CA ASP A 249 -5.89 -9.17 21.88
C ASP A 249 -5.17 -10.51 22.05
N GLU A 250 -5.16 -11.31 20.99
CA GLU A 250 -4.57 -12.66 20.91
C GLU A 250 -5.12 -13.60 22.00
N ILE A 251 -6.46 -13.65 22.10
CA ILE A 251 -7.16 -14.48 23.11
C ILE A 251 -6.91 -15.99 22.92
N GLY A 252 -6.52 -16.44 21.72
CA GLY A 252 -6.19 -17.84 21.44
C GLY A 252 -4.90 -18.33 22.11
N ASP A 253 -4.07 -17.42 22.64
CA ASP A 253 -2.78 -17.75 23.24
C ASP A 253 -2.83 -17.97 24.77
N ILE A 254 -3.98 -17.75 25.43
CA ILE A 254 -4.11 -17.87 26.89
C ILE A 254 -4.18 -19.32 27.35
N SER A 255 -3.60 -19.62 28.52
CA SER A 255 -3.66 -20.94 29.15
C SER A 255 -5.06 -21.34 29.58
N THR A 256 -5.28 -22.65 29.75
CA THR A 256 -6.57 -23.21 30.20
C THR A 256 -6.98 -22.67 31.58
N ALA A 257 -6.03 -22.39 32.47
CA ALA A 257 -6.29 -21.79 33.77
C ALA A 257 -6.87 -20.38 33.61
N LEU A 258 -6.29 -19.57 32.77
CA LEU A 258 -6.74 -18.21 32.49
C LEU A 258 -8.10 -18.21 31.75
N GLN A 259 -8.31 -19.18 30.85
CA GLN A 259 -9.61 -19.37 30.17
C GLN A 259 -10.74 -19.59 31.19
N THR A 260 -10.50 -20.42 32.22
CA THR A 260 -11.52 -20.69 33.29
C THR A 260 -11.85 -19.43 34.09
N ARG A 261 -10.85 -18.62 34.45
CA ARG A 261 -11.08 -17.35 35.14
C ARG A 261 -11.83 -16.33 34.30
N LEU A 262 -11.43 -16.24 33.01
CA LEU A 262 -12.09 -15.32 32.08
C LEU A 262 -13.54 -15.70 31.84
N LEU A 263 -13.85 -17.00 31.74
CA LEU A 263 -15.22 -17.48 31.63
C LEU A 263 -16.08 -16.96 32.78
N ARG A 264 -15.58 -17.09 34.04
CA ARG A 264 -16.29 -16.61 35.23
C ARG A 264 -16.57 -15.09 35.17
N VAL A 265 -15.61 -14.30 34.70
CA VAL A 265 -15.81 -12.85 34.51
C VAL A 265 -16.88 -12.55 33.45
N LEU A 266 -16.93 -13.33 32.37
CA LEU A 266 -17.90 -13.11 31.29
C LEU A 266 -19.32 -13.53 31.70
N GLU A 267 -19.46 -14.56 32.56
CA GLU A 267 -20.76 -15.07 33.01
C GLU A 267 -21.31 -14.31 34.22
N GLU A 268 -20.48 -14.23 35.27
CA GLU A 268 -20.91 -13.72 36.58
C GLU A 268 -20.63 -12.21 36.75
N LYS A 269 -19.84 -11.62 35.87
CA LYS A 269 -19.36 -10.23 35.95
C LYS A 269 -18.57 -9.93 37.21
N ILE A 270 -17.90 -10.96 37.76
CA ILE A 270 -17.02 -10.88 38.91
C ILE A 270 -15.65 -11.44 38.63
N TYR A 271 -14.65 -10.93 39.31
CA TYR A 271 -13.28 -11.45 39.32
C TYR A 271 -12.66 -11.37 40.71
N GLU A 272 -11.65 -12.19 40.96
CA GLU A 272 -10.91 -12.21 42.20
C GLU A 272 -9.45 -11.80 41.96
N PRO A 273 -8.95 -10.73 42.62
CA PRO A 273 -7.51 -10.41 42.62
C PRO A 273 -6.68 -11.55 43.19
N LEU A 274 -5.49 -11.76 42.70
CA LEU A 274 -4.57 -12.77 43.23
C LEU A 274 -4.28 -12.53 44.71
N GLY A 275 -4.33 -13.58 45.52
CA GLY A 275 -4.18 -13.50 46.95
C GLY A 275 -5.39 -12.93 47.70
N SER A 276 -6.54 -12.78 47.03
CA SER A 276 -7.79 -12.34 47.65
C SER A 276 -8.89 -13.38 47.40
N ILE A 277 -9.68 -13.63 48.42
CA ILE A 277 -10.93 -14.45 48.35
C ILE A 277 -12.17 -13.57 48.18
N LYS A 278 -12.02 -12.24 48.19
CA LYS A 278 -13.14 -11.31 48.01
C LYS A 278 -13.37 -11.03 46.56
N PRO A 279 -14.53 -11.43 45.98
CA PRO A 279 -14.84 -11.11 44.59
C PRO A 279 -15.05 -9.61 44.42
N LYS A 280 -14.78 -9.11 43.22
CA LYS A 280 -15.05 -7.74 42.77
C LYS A 280 -15.92 -7.80 41.53
N GLU A 281 -16.93 -6.98 41.49
CA GLU A 281 -17.79 -6.82 40.32
C GLU A 281 -17.08 -6.00 39.25
N THR A 282 -17.47 -6.22 37.99
CA THR A 282 -17.06 -5.40 36.84
C THR A 282 -18.19 -5.25 35.85
N ASN A 283 -18.40 -4.04 35.38
CA ASN A 283 -19.32 -3.74 34.28
C ASN A 283 -18.58 -3.42 33.00
N ALA A 284 -17.27 -3.70 32.90
CA ALA A 284 -16.51 -3.50 31.70
C ALA A 284 -17.09 -4.27 30.50
N ARG A 285 -17.25 -3.60 29.37
CA ARG A 285 -17.56 -4.26 28.10
C ARG A 285 -16.33 -5.03 27.64
N VAL A 286 -16.50 -6.27 27.18
CA VAL A 286 -15.40 -7.11 26.72
C VAL A 286 -15.41 -7.20 25.20
N VAL A 287 -14.28 -6.86 24.58
CA VAL A 287 -14.01 -7.08 23.16
C VAL A 287 -12.76 -7.96 23.06
N VAL A 288 -12.84 -9.05 22.32
CA VAL A 288 -11.73 -9.99 22.17
C VAL A 288 -11.26 -10.04 20.71
N ALA A 289 -9.98 -10.33 20.50
CA ALA A 289 -9.45 -10.49 19.17
C ALA A 289 -8.46 -11.66 19.09
N THR A 290 -8.35 -12.26 17.91
CA THR A 290 -7.39 -13.33 17.63
C THR A 290 -7.03 -13.37 16.14
N HIS A 291 -5.85 -13.90 15.85
CA HIS A 291 -5.45 -14.29 14.49
C HIS A 291 -5.66 -15.80 14.23
N GLN A 292 -5.96 -16.57 15.27
CA GLN A 292 -6.14 -18.03 15.22
C GLN A 292 -7.60 -18.39 14.95
N GLU A 293 -7.84 -19.55 14.37
CA GLU A 293 -9.16 -20.15 14.22
C GLU A 293 -9.54 -20.85 15.52
N LEU A 294 -10.35 -20.20 16.36
CA LEU A 294 -10.69 -20.72 17.68
C LEU A 294 -11.44 -22.05 17.63
N GLU A 295 -12.24 -22.30 16.60
CA GLU A 295 -12.93 -23.54 16.36
C GLU A 295 -11.95 -24.72 16.31
N LYS A 296 -10.83 -24.57 15.61
CA LYS A 296 -9.76 -25.59 15.55
C LYS A 296 -9.09 -25.80 16.91
N LEU A 297 -8.86 -24.71 17.66
CA LEU A 297 -8.29 -24.83 19.00
C LEU A 297 -9.23 -25.55 19.98
N VAL A 298 -10.55 -25.43 19.80
CA VAL A 298 -11.55 -26.20 20.57
C VAL A 298 -11.46 -27.66 20.20
N GLU A 299 -11.41 -28.02 18.91
CA GLU A 299 -11.24 -29.40 18.44
C GLU A 299 -9.94 -30.03 18.99
N GLU A 300 -8.85 -29.25 19.02
CA GLU A 300 -7.55 -29.65 19.58
C GLU A 300 -7.52 -29.67 21.12
N LYS A 301 -8.61 -29.32 21.82
CA LYS A 301 -8.71 -29.18 23.28
C LYS A 301 -7.73 -28.16 23.90
N ARG A 302 -7.28 -27.22 23.12
CA ARG A 302 -6.41 -26.08 23.54
C ARG A 302 -7.23 -24.86 23.95
N PHE A 303 -8.46 -24.78 23.49
CA PHE A 303 -9.41 -23.77 23.91
C PHE A 303 -10.69 -24.42 24.42
N ARG A 304 -11.25 -23.89 25.50
CA ARG A 304 -12.47 -24.45 26.12
C ARG A 304 -13.69 -24.09 25.27
N GLU A 305 -14.54 -25.07 25.07
CA GLU A 305 -15.78 -24.91 24.30
C GLU A 305 -16.76 -23.93 24.95
N ASP A 306 -16.89 -23.97 26.31
CA ASP A 306 -17.76 -23.06 27.05
C ASP A 306 -17.34 -21.59 26.90
N LEU A 307 -16.04 -21.31 27.02
CA LEU A 307 -15.51 -19.98 26.80
C LEU A 307 -15.71 -19.54 25.35
N PHE A 308 -15.47 -20.42 24.38
CA PHE A 308 -15.70 -20.11 22.97
C PHE A 308 -17.13 -19.64 22.71
N PHE A 309 -18.15 -20.36 23.18
CA PHE A 309 -19.55 -19.93 23.01
C PHE A 309 -19.83 -18.60 23.71
N ARG A 310 -19.21 -18.33 24.84
CA ARG A 310 -19.41 -17.09 25.59
C ARG A 310 -18.79 -15.87 24.94
N ILE A 311 -17.66 -16.00 24.22
CA ILE A 311 -17.03 -14.89 23.49
C ILE A 311 -17.54 -14.76 22.06
N ASN A 312 -18.03 -15.82 21.44
CA ASN A 312 -18.51 -15.86 20.06
C ASN A 312 -19.99 -15.45 19.92
N VAL A 313 -20.40 -14.39 20.62
CA VAL A 313 -21.77 -13.85 20.53
C VAL A 313 -21.94 -13.05 19.24
N MET A 314 -21.00 -12.15 18.97
CA MET A 314 -20.95 -11.37 17.73
C MET A 314 -19.54 -11.49 17.13
N LYS A 315 -19.47 -12.15 15.98
CA LYS A 315 -18.21 -12.42 15.26
C LYS A 315 -18.02 -11.44 14.11
N LEU A 316 -16.90 -10.73 14.09
CA LEU A 316 -16.48 -9.86 13.01
C LEU A 316 -15.17 -10.40 12.42
N LYS A 317 -15.15 -10.76 11.11
CA LYS A 317 -13.97 -11.27 10.43
C LYS A 317 -13.38 -10.22 9.51
N LEU A 318 -12.20 -9.72 9.86
CA LEU A 318 -11.45 -8.76 9.03
C LEU A 318 -10.77 -9.45 7.85
N PRO A 319 -10.99 -8.97 6.61
CA PRO A 319 -10.29 -9.49 5.45
C PRO A 319 -8.81 -9.09 5.47
N THR A 320 -7.97 -9.93 4.87
CA THR A 320 -6.56 -9.62 4.62
C THR A 320 -6.42 -8.47 3.61
N LEU A 321 -5.26 -7.83 3.55
CA LEU A 321 -5.02 -6.76 2.58
C LEU A 321 -5.00 -7.30 1.13
N ALA A 322 -4.57 -8.55 0.93
CA ALA A 322 -4.64 -9.25 -0.36
C ALA A 322 -6.07 -9.42 -0.88
N GLU A 323 -7.07 -9.58 0.02
CA GLU A 323 -8.50 -9.69 -0.33
C GLU A 323 -9.17 -8.33 -0.58
N ARG A 324 -8.48 -7.21 -0.30
CA ARG A 324 -8.96 -5.83 -0.50
C ARG A 324 -7.90 -4.94 -1.12
N LYS A 325 -7.22 -5.42 -2.17
CA LYS A 325 -6.15 -4.68 -2.86
C LYS A 325 -6.62 -3.30 -3.34
N GLU A 326 -7.90 -3.13 -3.63
CA GLU A 326 -8.50 -1.84 -3.98
C GLU A 326 -8.37 -0.77 -2.89
N ASP A 327 -8.18 -1.15 -1.62
CA ASP A 327 -7.96 -0.21 -0.52
C ASP A 327 -6.54 0.34 -0.47
N ILE A 328 -5.57 -0.33 -1.11
CA ILE A 328 -4.16 0.03 -1.04
C ILE A 328 -3.91 1.50 -1.41
N PRO A 329 -4.39 2.04 -2.55
CA PRO A 329 -4.16 3.44 -2.89
C PRO A 329 -4.77 4.41 -1.87
N LEU A 330 -5.90 4.04 -1.27
CA LEU A 330 -6.58 4.83 -0.27
C LEU A 330 -5.78 4.85 1.06
N LEU A 331 -5.28 3.70 1.48
CA LEU A 331 -4.42 3.55 2.67
C LEU A 331 -3.09 4.27 2.52
N VAL A 332 -2.43 4.14 1.37
CA VAL A 332 -1.17 4.84 1.05
C VAL A 332 -1.35 6.35 1.19
N ASN A 333 -2.38 6.90 0.58
CA ASN A 333 -2.67 8.33 0.68
C ASN A 333 -2.99 8.75 2.13
N HIS A 334 -3.72 7.92 2.88
CA HIS A 334 -4.02 8.17 4.29
C HIS A 334 -2.73 8.23 5.14
N PHE A 335 -1.79 7.31 4.92
CA PHE A 335 -0.51 7.29 5.63
C PHE A 335 0.35 8.49 5.28
N ILE A 336 0.48 8.84 4.00
CA ILE A 336 1.25 10.01 3.57
C ILE A 336 0.69 11.29 4.20
N GLU A 337 -0.63 11.50 4.17
CA GLU A 337 -1.26 12.67 4.80
C GLU A 337 -0.98 12.72 6.31
N ARG A 338 -1.05 11.56 6.99
CA ARG A 338 -0.76 11.45 8.42
C ARG A 338 0.71 11.76 8.74
N PHE A 339 1.63 11.25 7.93
CA PHE A 339 3.07 11.52 8.10
C PHE A 339 3.43 12.95 7.75
N ASN A 340 2.84 13.55 6.72
CA ASN A 340 3.02 14.95 6.39
C ASN A 340 2.67 15.86 7.58
N ARG A 341 1.51 15.63 8.23
CA ARG A 341 1.09 16.39 9.42
C ARG A 341 2.07 16.24 10.59
N ARG A 342 2.63 15.02 10.80
CA ARG A 342 3.54 14.74 11.91
C ARG A 342 4.96 15.27 11.68
N LYS A 343 5.45 15.26 10.45
CA LYS A 343 6.85 15.56 10.11
C LYS A 343 7.02 16.86 9.36
N ASN A 344 5.94 17.62 9.16
CA ASN A 344 5.91 18.90 8.42
C ASN A 344 6.56 18.83 7.03
N LYS A 345 6.41 17.66 6.34
CA LYS A 345 6.78 17.46 4.94
C LYS A 345 5.57 17.71 4.03
N LYS A 346 5.81 17.84 2.72
CA LYS A 346 4.76 18.06 1.70
C LYS A 346 4.84 16.99 0.61
N ILE A 347 4.93 15.72 0.98
CA ILE A 347 4.92 14.62 0.03
C ILE A 347 3.50 14.43 -0.51
N LEU A 348 3.35 14.40 -1.83
CA LEU A 348 2.07 14.42 -2.53
C LEU A 348 1.50 13.04 -2.80
N GLY A 349 2.37 12.02 -2.91
CA GLY A 349 1.98 10.66 -3.22
C GLY A 349 3.14 9.79 -3.67
N LEU A 350 2.81 8.70 -4.36
CA LEU A 350 3.75 7.81 -5.04
C LEU A 350 3.75 8.11 -6.55
N THR A 351 4.88 7.86 -7.22
CA THR A 351 4.90 7.76 -8.70
C THR A 351 4.08 6.56 -9.16
N GLN A 352 3.72 6.53 -10.44
CA GLN A 352 2.91 5.44 -11.00
C GLN A 352 3.60 4.08 -10.87
N GLU A 353 4.93 4.04 -11.11
CA GLU A 353 5.74 2.83 -10.97
C GLU A 353 5.82 2.35 -9.51
N ALA A 354 5.98 3.29 -8.58
CA ALA A 354 6.00 2.96 -7.15
C ALA A 354 4.63 2.44 -6.68
N MET A 355 3.53 3.05 -7.15
CA MET A 355 2.19 2.58 -6.85
C MET A 355 1.93 1.18 -7.44
N ALA A 356 2.37 0.92 -8.67
CA ALA A 356 2.24 -0.40 -9.30
C ALA A 356 2.97 -1.48 -8.46
N SER A 357 4.19 -1.19 -7.95
CA SER A 357 4.91 -2.07 -7.04
C SER A 357 4.11 -2.41 -5.78
N VAL A 358 3.59 -1.40 -5.14
CA VAL A 358 2.81 -1.53 -3.91
C VAL A 358 1.50 -2.33 -4.14
N MET A 359 0.90 -2.22 -5.33
CA MET A 359 -0.32 -2.96 -5.71
C MET A 359 -0.07 -4.44 -6.04
N LEU A 360 1.11 -4.78 -6.55
CA LEU A 360 1.47 -6.15 -6.93
C LEU A 360 1.80 -7.03 -5.73
N TYR A 361 2.37 -6.46 -4.69
CA TYR A 361 2.78 -7.19 -3.49
C TYR A 361 1.59 -7.74 -2.69
N ASP A 362 1.73 -8.91 -2.06
CA ASP A 362 0.62 -9.59 -1.36
C ASP A 362 0.45 -9.19 0.12
N TRP A 363 1.38 -8.43 0.66
CA TRP A 363 1.32 -7.87 2.03
C TRP A 363 1.02 -8.91 3.12
N PRO A 364 1.89 -9.90 3.37
CA PRO A 364 1.68 -10.91 4.41
C PRO A 364 1.50 -10.29 5.82
N GLY A 365 2.14 -9.16 6.11
CA GLY A 365 1.94 -8.37 7.34
C GLY A 365 0.80 -7.35 7.25
N ASN A 366 -0.04 -7.43 6.20
CA ASN A 366 -1.24 -6.62 6.02
C ASN A 366 -0.99 -5.10 6.11
N ILE A 367 -1.89 -4.37 6.77
CA ILE A 367 -1.84 -2.90 6.89
C ILE A 367 -0.60 -2.44 7.66
N ARG A 368 -0.18 -3.19 8.69
CA ARG A 368 1.02 -2.84 9.49
C ARG A 368 2.28 -2.87 8.63
N GLU A 369 2.40 -3.85 7.75
CA GLU A 369 3.53 -3.95 6.83
C GLU A 369 3.49 -2.85 5.77
N LEU A 370 2.31 -2.56 5.20
CA LEU A 370 2.12 -1.45 4.26
C LEU A 370 2.48 -0.12 4.92
N GLU A 371 1.99 0.14 6.14
CA GLU A 371 2.30 1.36 6.89
C GLU A 371 3.80 1.54 7.09
N ASN A 372 4.49 0.48 7.55
CA ASN A 372 5.95 0.50 7.74
C ASN A 372 6.71 0.75 6.43
N ALA A 373 6.27 0.14 5.32
CA ALA A 373 6.89 0.33 4.01
C ALA A 373 6.72 1.78 3.50
N ILE A 374 5.55 2.37 3.70
CA ILE A 374 5.30 3.76 3.34
C ILE A 374 6.03 4.72 4.28
N GLU A 375 6.12 4.43 5.58
CA GLU A 375 6.91 5.23 6.52
C GLU A 375 8.39 5.23 6.16
N HIS A 376 8.96 4.06 5.86
CA HIS A 376 10.34 3.93 5.36
C HIS A 376 10.57 4.79 4.12
N ALA A 377 9.70 4.66 3.11
CA ALA A 377 9.79 5.43 1.89
C ALA A 377 9.64 6.95 2.15
N PHE A 378 8.74 7.33 3.05
CA PHE A 378 8.50 8.71 3.45
C PHE A 378 9.73 9.34 4.12
N VAL A 379 10.45 8.59 4.94
CA VAL A 379 11.69 9.05 5.61
C VAL A 379 12.78 9.32 4.59
N LEU A 380 12.99 8.41 3.63
CA LEU A 380 14.01 8.51 2.60
C LEU A 380 13.69 9.55 1.53
N CYS A 381 12.41 9.84 1.30
CA CYS A 381 11.97 10.79 0.29
C CYS A 381 12.28 12.23 0.70
N LYS A 382 13.10 12.91 -0.10
CA LYS A 382 13.38 14.36 0.00
C LYS A 382 12.63 15.16 -1.07
N GLU A 383 11.94 14.48 -1.95
CA GLU A 383 11.19 14.99 -3.09
C GLU A 383 9.70 15.07 -2.76
N GLU A 384 8.89 15.58 -3.68
CA GLU A 384 7.44 15.65 -3.49
C GLU A 384 6.72 14.32 -3.78
N LEU A 385 7.36 13.40 -4.52
CA LEU A 385 6.81 12.10 -4.85
C LEU A 385 7.74 10.97 -4.40
N ILE A 386 7.16 9.95 -3.77
CA ILE A 386 7.86 8.71 -3.43
C ILE A 386 8.06 7.93 -4.72
N ARG A 387 9.34 7.68 -5.07
CA ARG A 387 9.76 6.87 -6.22
C ARG A 387 10.10 5.45 -5.78
N LEU A 388 10.20 4.52 -6.74
CA LEU A 388 10.60 3.13 -6.49
C LEU A 388 11.84 3.00 -5.59
N ARG A 389 12.89 3.80 -5.82
CA ARG A 389 14.14 3.78 -5.05
C ARG A 389 13.99 4.09 -3.55
N HIS A 390 12.85 4.65 -3.14
CA HIS A 390 12.56 4.94 -1.74
C HIS A 390 11.83 3.78 -1.05
N LEU A 391 11.26 2.85 -1.82
CA LEU A 391 10.56 1.67 -1.29
C LEU A 391 11.56 0.63 -0.77
N PRO A 392 11.19 -0.21 0.19
CA PRO A 392 12.01 -1.34 0.64
C PRO A 392 12.34 -2.32 -0.49
N ASP A 393 13.56 -2.90 -0.45
CA ASP A 393 14.09 -3.80 -1.50
C ASP A 393 13.16 -4.98 -1.85
N LYS A 394 12.42 -5.48 -0.88
CA LYS A 394 11.45 -6.57 -1.09
C LYS A 394 10.35 -6.23 -2.10
N LEU A 395 9.96 -4.96 -2.21
CA LEU A 395 8.99 -4.48 -3.20
C LEU A 395 9.63 -4.28 -4.57
N LEU A 396 10.95 -4.13 -4.65
CA LEU A 396 11.70 -3.96 -5.90
C LEU A 396 11.96 -5.30 -6.59
N SER A 397 12.13 -6.39 -5.84
CA SER A 397 12.45 -7.71 -6.38
C SER A 397 11.33 -8.29 -7.24
N GLU A 398 10.08 -8.08 -6.91
CA GLU A 398 8.93 -8.54 -7.69
C GLU A 398 8.77 -7.76 -9.00
N ILE A 399 9.04 -6.47 -8.98
CA ILE A 399 9.05 -5.64 -10.20
C ILE A 399 10.22 -6.03 -11.11
N ASN A 400 11.42 -6.23 -10.57
CA ASN A 400 12.55 -6.67 -11.37
C ASN A 400 12.27 -8.03 -12.04
N ALA A 401 11.45 -8.89 -11.44
CA ALA A 401 10.99 -10.10 -12.10
C ALA A 401 10.01 -9.82 -13.25
N ILE A 402 9.19 -8.78 -13.16
CA ILE A 402 8.20 -8.39 -14.20
C ILE A 402 8.83 -7.49 -15.26
N PHE A 403 9.70 -6.54 -14.89
CA PHE A 403 10.38 -5.64 -15.82
C PHE A 403 11.63 -6.27 -16.48
N ALA A 404 12.20 -7.32 -15.93
CA ALA A 404 13.18 -8.15 -16.64
C ALA A 404 12.57 -8.76 -17.93
N THR A 405 11.25 -8.69 -18.11
CA THR A 405 10.56 -9.07 -19.35
C THR A 405 10.43 -7.91 -20.37
N ASN A 406 10.60 -6.66 -19.96
CA ASN A 406 10.47 -5.49 -20.85
C ASN A 406 11.82 -5.07 -21.48
N GLY A 407 12.40 -5.93 -22.27
CA GLY A 407 13.67 -5.77 -22.97
C GLY A 407 14.26 -7.10 -23.38
N THR A 408 13.61 -8.18 -23.00
CA THR A 408 14.01 -9.54 -23.32
C THR A 408 13.41 -9.99 -24.65
N THR A 409 14.21 -10.67 -25.46
CA THR A 409 13.74 -11.28 -26.70
C THR A 409 12.71 -12.37 -26.35
N LEU A 410 11.84 -12.75 -27.30
CA LEU A 410 10.93 -13.91 -27.12
C LEU A 410 11.66 -15.16 -26.60
N LYS A 411 12.96 -15.31 -26.93
CA LYS A 411 13.83 -16.37 -26.42
C LYS A 411 14.08 -16.29 -24.92
N ASP A 412 14.24 -15.10 -24.37
CA ASP A 412 14.49 -14.88 -22.94
C ASP A 412 13.22 -15.07 -22.12
N ILE A 413 12.08 -14.61 -22.65
CA ILE A 413 10.75 -14.86 -22.04
C ILE A 413 10.48 -16.37 -21.97
N GLU A 414 10.73 -17.09 -23.06
CA GLU A 414 10.54 -18.53 -23.12
C GLU A 414 11.51 -19.28 -22.18
N LYS A 415 12.78 -18.86 -22.13
CA LYS A 415 13.77 -19.41 -21.19
C LYS A 415 13.35 -19.23 -19.74
N ASN A 416 12.87 -18.05 -19.36
CA ASN A 416 12.42 -17.76 -18.01
C ASN A 416 11.16 -18.54 -17.64
N ALA A 417 10.19 -18.63 -18.54
CA ALA A 417 8.97 -19.41 -18.34
C ALA A 417 9.31 -20.90 -18.10
N ILE A 418 10.23 -21.46 -18.89
CA ILE A 418 10.69 -22.86 -18.73
C ILE A 418 11.42 -23.04 -17.40
N LEU A 419 12.30 -22.10 -17.01
CA LEU A 419 13.06 -22.18 -15.77
C LEU A 419 12.15 -22.12 -14.53
N GLN A 420 11.19 -21.20 -14.49
CA GLN A 420 10.23 -21.07 -13.38
C GLN A 420 9.33 -22.31 -13.26
N SER A 421 8.83 -22.83 -14.38
CA SER A 421 8.00 -24.03 -14.35
C SER A 421 8.81 -25.28 -13.92
N LEU A 422 10.09 -25.39 -14.31
CA LEU A 422 10.99 -26.44 -13.83
C LEU A 422 11.23 -26.35 -12.31
N GLN A 423 11.41 -25.15 -11.78
CA GLN A 423 11.59 -24.92 -10.34
C GLN A 423 10.33 -25.30 -9.54
N ARG A 424 9.14 -24.86 -9.97
CA ARG A 424 7.86 -25.20 -9.34
C ARG A 424 7.59 -26.71 -9.34
N ASN A 425 7.95 -27.39 -10.40
CA ASN A 425 7.76 -28.85 -10.55
C ASN A 425 8.95 -29.67 -10.06
N ASN A 426 9.83 -29.14 -9.23
CA ASN A 426 11.01 -29.82 -8.70
C ASN A 426 11.85 -30.52 -9.80
N TRP A 427 11.99 -29.89 -10.98
CA TRP A 427 12.73 -30.36 -12.15
C TRP A 427 12.15 -31.67 -12.79
N LYS A 428 10.88 -31.99 -12.54
CA LYS A 428 10.18 -33.13 -13.17
C LYS A 428 9.73 -32.73 -14.58
N LYS A 429 10.54 -33.06 -15.59
CA LYS A 429 10.34 -32.64 -16.99
C LYS A 429 8.98 -33.02 -17.59
N ALA A 430 8.37 -34.16 -17.19
CA ALA A 430 7.08 -34.59 -17.70
C ALA A 430 5.93 -33.68 -17.20
N VAL A 431 5.96 -33.32 -15.93
CA VAL A 431 4.96 -32.42 -15.31
C VAL A 431 5.11 -30.99 -15.85
N THR A 432 6.36 -30.54 -15.98
CA THR A 432 6.68 -29.21 -16.55
C THR A 432 6.21 -29.08 -18.01
N ALA A 433 6.42 -30.11 -18.83
CA ALA A 433 5.97 -30.11 -20.21
C ALA A 433 4.44 -30.03 -20.32
N LYS A 434 3.72 -30.73 -19.45
CA LYS A 434 2.25 -30.69 -19.36
C LYS A 434 1.75 -29.32 -18.92
N GLU A 435 2.40 -28.71 -17.91
CA GLU A 435 2.07 -27.34 -17.42
C GLU A 435 2.27 -26.28 -18.51
N LEU A 436 3.35 -26.40 -19.29
CA LEU A 436 3.67 -25.46 -20.37
C LEU A 436 2.92 -25.77 -21.69
N GLY A 437 2.09 -26.79 -21.75
CA GLY A 437 1.35 -27.14 -22.96
C GLY A 437 2.22 -27.58 -24.12
N ILE A 438 3.45 -28.13 -23.87
CA ILE A 438 4.40 -28.56 -24.90
C ILE A 438 4.78 -30.02 -24.72
N ASP A 439 5.25 -30.65 -25.81
CA ASP A 439 5.75 -32.03 -25.76
C ASP A 439 7.05 -32.13 -24.96
N LYS A 440 7.26 -33.26 -24.27
CA LYS A 440 8.43 -33.56 -23.44
C LYS A 440 9.77 -33.46 -24.21
N ASN A 441 9.78 -33.82 -25.49
CA ASN A 441 10.97 -33.76 -26.33
C ASN A 441 11.24 -32.32 -26.74
N THR A 442 10.19 -31.52 -26.97
CA THR A 442 10.28 -30.09 -27.22
C THR A 442 10.85 -29.34 -26.01
N LEU A 443 10.37 -29.65 -24.81
CA LEU A 443 10.94 -29.12 -23.57
C LEU A 443 12.42 -29.50 -23.42
N ARG A 444 12.79 -30.76 -23.67
CA ARG A 444 14.20 -31.21 -23.59
C ARG A 444 15.09 -30.44 -24.54
N ARG A 445 14.68 -30.25 -25.82
CA ARG A 445 15.42 -29.45 -26.80
C ARG A 445 15.60 -27.99 -26.38
N LYS A 446 14.56 -27.40 -25.83
CA LYS A 446 14.60 -26.02 -25.33
C LYS A 446 15.49 -25.85 -24.09
N ILE A 447 15.48 -26.80 -23.15
CA ILE A 447 16.39 -26.84 -21.99
C ILE A 447 17.86 -26.82 -22.44
N ILE A 448 18.20 -27.69 -23.43
CA ILE A 448 19.56 -27.77 -23.99
C ILE A 448 19.90 -26.48 -24.73
N ARG A 449 19.00 -25.97 -25.59
CA ARG A 449 19.19 -24.78 -26.40
C ARG A 449 19.42 -23.53 -25.57
N TYR A 450 18.77 -23.43 -24.40
CA TYR A 450 18.86 -22.28 -23.51
C TYR A 450 19.89 -22.44 -22.39
N GLY A 451 20.59 -23.58 -22.31
CA GLY A 451 21.61 -23.86 -21.30
C GLY A 451 21.04 -23.84 -19.86
N ILE A 452 19.82 -24.38 -19.68
CA ILE A 452 19.15 -24.37 -18.38
C ILE A 452 19.68 -25.53 -17.55
N GLU A 453 20.50 -25.22 -16.51
CA GLU A 453 21.07 -26.22 -15.60
C GLU A 453 20.43 -26.14 -14.21
N ARG A 454 20.35 -27.28 -13.54
CA ARG A 454 19.93 -27.34 -12.14
C ARG A 454 21.07 -26.87 -11.25
N ASN A 455 20.96 -25.69 -10.60
CA ASN A 455 21.94 -25.22 -9.61
C ASN A 455 22.03 -26.20 -8.44
N SER A 456 22.98 -27.14 -8.49
CA SER A 456 23.28 -28.08 -7.43
C SER A 456 24.24 -27.55 -6.35
N LYS A 457 24.38 -26.22 -6.22
CA LYS A 457 25.18 -25.61 -5.16
C LYS A 457 24.37 -25.43 -3.88
N GLY A 458 24.17 -26.54 -3.16
CA GLY A 458 23.51 -26.48 -1.87
C GLY A 458 23.51 -27.81 -1.12
N LYS A 459 24.65 -28.55 -1.12
CA LYS A 459 24.95 -29.62 -0.15
C LYS A 459 26.27 -30.29 -0.55
N LYS A 460 27.39 -29.87 0.03
CA LYS A 460 28.60 -30.66 0.31
C LYS A 460 29.67 -29.75 0.91
N ASN A 461 29.54 -29.43 2.18
CA ASN A 461 30.66 -29.20 3.07
C ASN A 461 30.45 -30.20 4.23
N GLY A 462 31.18 -31.27 4.20
CA GLY A 462 31.21 -32.30 5.23
C GLY A 462 32.11 -33.43 4.78
N GLN A 463 33.32 -33.44 5.27
CA GLN A 463 34.27 -34.57 5.35
C GLN A 463 34.83 -35.12 4.02
N LYS A 464 36.06 -34.73 3.71
CA LYS A 464 37.06 -35.59 3.07
C LYS A 464 38.23 -35.80 4.01
N THR A 465 38.19 -36.88 4.76
CA THR A 465 39.28 -37.47 5.48
C THR A 465 40.31 -38.00 4.46
N LEU A 466 41.60 -37.67 4.69
CA LEU A 466 42.74 -38.17 3.94
C LEU A 466 42.83 -39.71 4.07
N VAL A 467 42.78 -40.39 2.97
CA VAL A 467 43.35 -41.77 2.86
C VAL A 467 44.55 -41.67 1.92
N LYS A 468 45.74 -41.73 2.51
CA LYS A 468 47.01 -41.97 1.80
C LYS A 468 46.99 -43.41 1.26
N ARG A 469 47.09 -43.61 -0.03
CA ARG A 469 47.56 -44.88 -0.63
C ARG A 469 49.06 -44.77 -0.87
N LYS A 470 49.80 -45.72 -0.23
CA LYS A 470 51.16 -46.10 -0.55
C LYS A 470 51.19 -46.99 -1.81
N THR A 471 52.05 -46.69 -2.75
CA THR A 471 52.76 -47.54 -3.64
C THR A 471 54.00 -46.75 -4.01
N GLY A 472 55.21 -47.18 -3.79
CA GLY A 472 55.94 -48.43 -3.88
C GLY A 472 57.05 -48.24 -4.92
N LEU A 473 58.27 -48.68 -4.57
CA LEU A 473 59.50 -48.79 -5.41
C LEU A 473 60.29 -47.46 -5.63
N ASP A 474 61.53 -47.44 -5.56
CA ASP A 474 62.66 -48.39 -5.27
C ASP A 474 63.97 -47.60 -5.35
N ARG A 475 64.95 -48.03 -4.59
CA ARG A 475 66.41 -48.01 -4.86
C ARG A 475 67.23 -46.72 -4.79
N THR A 476 68.23 -46.94 -4.01
CA THR A 476 69.71 -46.78 -4.10
C THR A 476 70.23 -45.50 -3.45
N ASP A 477 71.00 -45.68 -2.56
CA ASP A 477 72.39 -45.94 -2.28
C ASP A 477 73.09 -44.82 -1.50
N THR A 478 73.88 -45.31 -0.54
CA THR A 478 75.17 -44.81 -0.05
C THR A 478 75.30 -43.49 0.71
N ARG A 479 75.54 -43.53 1.89
CA ARG A 479 76.68 -43.48 2.84
C ARG A 479 76.27 -42.97 4.20
#